data_e67ee4b4c1ae8f292c80ae2bfce99d28
#
_entry.id   e67ee4b4c1ae8f292c80ae2bfce99d28
#
_cell.length_a   1.000
_cell.length_b   1.000
_cell.length_c   1.000
_cell.angle_alpha   90.00
_cell.angle_beta   90.00
_cell.angle_gamma   90.00
#
_symmetry.space_group_name_H-M   'P 1'
#
loop_
_entity.id
_entity.type
_entity.pdbx_description
1 polymer ?
#
loop_
_entity_poly.entity_id
_entity_poly.type
_entity_poly.pdbx_seq_one_letter_code
_entity_poly.pdbx_strand_id
1 'polypeptide(L)'
;LGRAGGSGLPPVVAHSPSPFGQRRAGLQPAMGKSAQVPFSGWLARAMEGPTPSSAIFYGALSIHAGAYVLLRCESLLDQAPAVQWAMVVIGSVTALHASVVGRVQTDLKSMLAYASMMQSGIIFVEIGLGWRVIPLVHVVSHAILRSLQILRSPSALHDRHELEAALGGHPGSEAWSLRHLLSERSQAWLYRLALERGYQDVSMVRLIVLPVRRLFEFAARGEERLIMWLGRDPTDSSRGGPK
;
A
#
# COMPACT_ATOMS: atom_id res chain seq x y z
N LEU A 1 38.50 13.07 -52.58
CA LEU A 1 39.40 12.35 -51.67
C LEU A 1 39.09 12.83 -50.23
N GLY A 2 38.47 11.99 -49.37
CA GLY A 2 38.23 12.30 -47.98
C GLY A 2 37.04 11.53 -47.44
N ARG A 3 37.14 10.19 -47.26
CA ARG A 3 36.19 9.39 -46.54
C ARG A 3 36.34 9.68 -45.03
N ALA A 4 35.38 10.39 -44.44
CA ALA A 4 35.23 10.45 -42.99
C ALA A 4 34.53 9.17 -42.52
N GLY A 5 35.26 8.31 -41.80
CA GLY A 5 34.72 7.11 -41.16
C GLY A 5 33.78 7.51 -40.02
N GLY A 6 32.48 7.30 -40.20
CA GLY A 6 31.52 7.39 -39.13
C GLY A 6 31.72 6.20 -38.17
N SER A 7 32.18 6.45 -36.95
CA SER A 7 32.16 5.51 -35.84
C SER A 7 30.69 5.33 -35.41
N GLY A 8 30.01 4.38 -36.08
CA GLY A 8 28.69 3.96 -35.69
C GLY A 8 28.78 3.20 -34.36
N LEU A 9 28.45 3.89 -33.26
CA LEU A 9 28.08 3.20 -32.03
C LEU A 9 26.89 2.27 -32.34
N PRO A 10 26.93 1.01 -31.90
CA PRO A 10 25.80 0.12 -32.10
C PRO A 10 24.57 0.76 -31.46
N PRO A 11 23.38 0.69 -32.09
CA PRO A 11 22.17 1.19 -31.49
C PRO A 11 22.00 0.51 -30.14
N VAL A 12 21.91 1.31 -29.08
CA VAL A 12 21.47 0.82 -27.79
C VAL A 12 20.08 0.26 -28.02
N VAL A 13 20.00 -1.06 -28.13
CA VAL A 13 18.73 -1.78 -28.19
C VAL A 13 18.12 -1.58 -26.80
N ALA A 14 17.35 -0.52 -26.66
CA ALA A 14 16.48 -0.36 -25.53
C ALA A 14 15.56 -1.58 -25.54
N HIS A 15 15.84 -2.54 -24.64
CA HIS A 15 14.95 -3.66 -24.39
C HIS A 15 13.65 -3.04 -23.90
N SER A 16 12.72 -2.79 -24.81
CA SER A 16 11.35 -2.46 -24.42
C SER A 16 10.85 -3.64 -23.60
N PRO A 17 10.50 -3.42 -22.32
CA PRO A 17 10.00 -4.50 -21.49
C PRO A 17 8.80 -5.12 -22.22
N SER A 18 8.68 -6.44 -22.16
CA SER A 18 7.57 -7.16 -22.81
C SER A 18 6.23 -6.50 -22.42
N PRO A 19 5.23 -6.47 -23.30
CA PRO A 19 3.91 -5.89 -22.99
C PRO A 19 3.35 -6.38 -21.65
N PHE A 20 3.65 -7.62 -21.26
CA PHE A 20 3.29 -8.20 -19.98
C PHE A 20 4.06 -7.58 -18.79
N GLY A 21 5.34 -7.27 -18.98
CA GLY A 21 6.15 -6.58 -17.96
C GLY A 21 5.68 -5.14 -17.71
N GLN A 22 5.35 -4.40 -18.76
CA GLN A 22 4.81 -3.03 -18.67
C GLN A 22 3.45 -3.00 -17.93
N ARG A 23 2.60 -4.00 -18.17
CA ARG A 23 1.27 -4.12 -17.54
C ARG A 23 1.35 -4.43 -16.05
N ARG A 24 2.28 -5.31 -15.65
CA ARG A 24 2.57 -5.57 -14.23
C ARG A 24 3.21 -4.37 -13.53
N ALA A 25 4.08 -3.65 -14.22
CA ALA A 25 4.73 -2.45 -13.70
C ALA A 25 3.73 -1.32 -13.34
N GLY A 26 2.57 -1.26 -14.00
CA GLY A 26 1.50 -0.30 -13.67
C GLY A 26 0.66 -0.70 -12.45
N LEU A 27 0.41 -1.99 -12.22
CA LEU A 27 -0.43 -2.46 -11.12
C LEU A 27 0.23 -2.25 -9.75
N GLN A 28 1.51 -2.55 -9.62
CA GLN A 28 2.22 -2.48 -8.34
C GLN A 28 2.26 -1.08 -7.72
N PRO A 29 2.63 0.00 -8.44
CA PRO A 29 2.56 1.35 -7.90
C PRO A 29 1.13 1.82 -7.64
N ALA A 30 0.15 1.38 -8.45
CA ALA A 30 -1.25 1.66 -8.21
C ALA A 30 -1.74 1.04 -6.89
N MET A 31 -1.36 -0.21 -6.60
CA MET A 31 -1.64 -0.89 -5.33
C MET A 31 -1.03 -0.13 -4.13
N GLY A 32 0.24 0.29 -4.25
CA GLY A 32 0.92 1.03 -3.20
C GLY A 32 0.23 2.35 -2.88
N LYS A 33 -0.13 3.13 -3.92
CA LYS A 33 -0.82 4.42 -3.77
C LYS A 33 -2.24 4.27 -3.22
N SER A 34 -2.97 3.24 -3.63
CA SER A 34 -4.35 3.00 -3.19
C SER A 34 -4.44 2.11 -1.95
N ALA A 35 -3.36 1.97 -1.20
CA ALA A 35 -3.30 1.20 0.05
C ALA A 35 -3.88 -0.22 -0.06
N GLN A 36 -3.63 -0.89 -1.20
CA GLN A 36 -4.04 -2.27 -1.38
C GLN A 36 -3.13 -3.23 -0.62
N VAL A 37 -3.69 -4.33 -0.13
CA VAL A 37 -2.92 -5.40 0.51
C VAL A 37 -1.87 -5.94 -0.48
N PRO A 38 -0.61 -6.13 -0.08
CA PRO A 38 -0.05 -6.00 1.27
C PRO A 38 0.48 -4.59 1.64
N PHE A 39 0.29 -3.58 0.79
CA PHE A 39 0.85 -2.22 0.95
C PHE A 39 -0.07 -1.27 1.74
N SER A 40 -0.93 -1.78 2.60
CA SER A 40 -2.01 -1.00 3.25
C SER A 40 -1.60 -0.28 4.53
N GLY A 41 -0.52 -0.70 5.20
CA GLY A 41 -0.16 -0.25 6.56
C GLY A 41 0.17 1.25 6.70
N TRP A 42 0.52 1.93 5.62
CA TRP A 42 0.87 3.34 5.67
C TRP A 42 -0.34 4.26 5.87
N LEU A 43 -1.53 3.87 5.37
CA LEU A 43 -2.69 4.76 5.34
C LEU A 43 -3.19 5.13 6.74
N ALA A 44 -3.34 4.15 7.62
CA ALA A 44 -3.77 4.39 9.00
C ALA A 44 -2.77 5.28 9.77
N ARG A 45 -1.47 5.05 9.61
CA ARG A 45 -0.42 5.89 10.21
C ARG A 45 -0.41 7.32 9.67
N ALA A 46 -0.72 7.49 8.39
CA ALA A 46 -0.80 8.82 7.78
C ALA A 46 -1.95 9.68 8.33
N MET A 47 -2.95 9.05 8.97
CA MET A 47 -4.06 9.77 9.62
C MET A 47 -3.68 10.48 10.94
N GLU A 48 -2.48 10.23 11.49
CA GLU A 48 -1.96 10.93 12.67
C GLU A 48 -1.73 12.43 12.43
N GLY A 49 -1.63 12.85 11.16
CA GLY A 49 -1.44 14.23 10.75
C GLY A 49 -2.67 15.13 10.99
N PRO A 50 -2.55 16.45 10.67
CA PRO A 50 -3.64 17.41 10.78
C PRO A 50 -4.87 17.00 9.96
N THR A 51 -6.06 17.22 10.51
CA THR A 51 -7.32 16.80 9.89
C THR A 51 -7.53 17.32 8.46
N PRO A 52 -7.26 18.60 8.13
CA PRO A 52 -7.40 19.10 6.76
C PRO A 52 -6.49 18.39 5.76
N SER A 53 -5.22 18.13 6.13
CA SER A 53 -4.30 17.40 5.26
C SER A 53 -4.73 15.95 5.08
N SER A 54 -5.21 15.30 6.14
CA SER A 54 -5.75 13.94 6.06
C SER A 54 -6.96 13.87 5.12
N ALA A 55 -7.85 14.84 5.16
CA ALA A 55 -9.02 14.90 4.28
C ALA A 55 -8.64 15.03 2.80
N ILE A 56 -7.73 15.95 2.47
CA ILE A 56 -7.33 16.21 1.09
C ILE A 56 -6.50 15.05 0.54
N PHE A 57 -5.44 14.67 1.24
CA PHE A 57 -4.50 13.67 0.69
C PHE A 57 -5.03 12.25 0.79
N TYR A 58 -5.61 11.86 1.91
CA TYR A 58 -5.98 10.46 2.17
C TYR A 58 -7.48 10.19 1.99
N GLY A 59 -8.32 11.23 2.12
CA GLY A 59 -9.74 11.16 1.78
C GLY A 59 -9.97 11.23 0.27
N ALA A 60 -9.31 12.16 -0.44
CA ALA A 60 -9.59 12.44 -1.84
C ALA A 60 -8.49 11.99 -2.81
N LEU A 61 -7.23 12.44 -2.65
CA LEU A 61 -6.23 12.37 -3.71
C LEU A 61 -5.43 11.07 -3.71
N SER A 62 -4.65 10.80 -2.67
CA SER A 62 -3.66 9.71 -2.69
C SER A 62 -4.27 8.33 -2.84
N ILE A 63 -5.36 8.05 -2.13
CA ILE A 63 -5.97 6.72 -2.17
C ILE A 63 -6.62 6.41 -3.53
N HIS A 64 -7.13 7.43 -4.22
CA HIS A 64 -7.77 7.25 -5.53
C HIS A 64 -6.80 7.36 -6.70
N ALA A 65 -5.57 7.87 -6.49
CA ALA A 65 -4.60 8.06 -7.54
C ALA A 65 -4.24 6.75 -8.28
N GLY A 66 -4.09 5.64 -7.54
CA GLY A 66 -3.83 4.33 -8.14
C GLY A 66 -4.99 3.85 -8.99
N ALA A 67 -6.21 3.94 -8.48
CA ALA A 67 -7.42 3.58 -9.23
C ALA A 67 -7.58 4.45 -10.50
N TYR A 68 -7.33 5.75 -10.39
CA TYR A 68 -7.37 6.66 -11.54
C TYR A 68 -6.35 6.29 -12.62
N VAL A 69 -5.11 5.98 -12.23
CA VAL A 69 -4.09 5.52 -13.19
C VAL A 69 -4.52 4.24 -13.90
N LEU A 70 -5.10 3.28 -13.17
CA LEU A 70 -5.60 2.04 -13.77
C LEU A 70 -6.74 2.31 -14.75
N LEU A 71 -7.67 3.19 -14.43
CA LEU A 71 -8.73 3.62 -15.37
C LEU A 71 -8.16 4.28 -16.63
N ARG A 72 -7.09 5.08 -16.49
CA ARG A 72 -6.42 5.69 -17.65
C ARG A 72 -5.66 4.68 -18.52
N CYS A 73 -5.27 3.56 -17.95
CA CYS A 73 -4.56 2.47 -18.63
C CYS A 73 -5.50 1.31 -19.04
N GLU A 74 -6.81 1.53 -19.11
CA GLU A 74 -7.82 0.49 -19.38
C GLU A 74 -7.54 -0.28 -20.69
N SER A 75 -7.13 0.39 -21.76
CA SER A 75 -6.81 -0.26 -23.04
C SER A 75 -5.66 -1.29 -22.93
N LEU A 76 -4.76 -1.10 -21.98
CA LEU A 76 -3.70 -2.05 -21.66
C LEU A 76 -4.23 -3.20 -20.78
N LEU A 77 -5.18 -2.91 -19.88
CA LEU A 77 -5.78 -3.89 -19.00
C LEU A 77 -6.70 -4.85 -19.76
N ASP A 78 -7.46 -4.38 -20.74
CA ASP A 78 -8.35 -5.19 -21.58
C ASP A 78 -7.59 -6.31 -22.32
N GLN A 79 -6.31 -6.10 -22.61
CA GLN A 79 -5.44 -7.09 -23.24
C GLN A 79 -4.72 -8.01 -22.23
N ALA A 80 -5.01 -7.91 -20.93
CA ALA A 80 -4.34 -8.63 -19.86
C ALA A 80 -5.31 -9.23 -18.82
N PRO A 81 -6.10 -10.26 -19.18
CA PRO A 81 -7.09 -10.86 -18.28
C PRO A 81 -6.49 -11.32 -16.93
N ALA A 82 -5.25 -11.79 -16.94
CA ALA A 82 -4.56 -12.20 -15.71
C ALA A 82 -4.34 -11.02 -14.73
N VAL A 83 -4.12 -9.81 -15.25
CA VAL A 83 -3.98 -8.60 -14.43
C VAL A 83 -5.34 -8.16 -13.90
N GLN A 84 -6.38 -8.24 -14.70
CA GLN A 84 -7.77 -7.95 -14.29
C GLN A 84 -8.21 -8.88 -13.15
N TRP A 85 -8.00 -10.18 -13.28
CA TRP A 85 -8.29 -11.14 -12.20
C TRP A 85 -7.44 -10.90 -10.95
N ALA A 86 -6.17 -10.54 -11.10
CA ALA A 86 -5.33 -10.15 -9.97
C ALA A 86 -5.90 -8.92 -9.23
N MET A 87 -6.44 -7.94 -9.97
CA MET A 87 -7.09 -6.76 -9.37
C MET A 87 -8.36 -7.14 -8.60
N VAL A 88 -9.18 -8.04 -9.15
CA VAL A 88 -10.38 -8.55 -8.46
C VAL A 88 -10.00 -9.25 -7.16
N VAL A 89 -9.01 -10.13 -7.19
CA VAL A 89 -8.56 -10.87 -5.99
C VAL A 89 -7.97 -9.92 -4.95
N ILE A 90 -7.03 -9.06 -5.35
CA ILE A 90 -6.36 -8.12 -4.44
C ILE A 90 -7.36 -7.12 -3.85
N GLY A 91 -8.25 -6.56 -4.68
CA GLY A 91 -9.30 -5.64 -4.24
C GLY A 91 -10.26 -6.30 -3.24
N SER A 92 -10.69 -7.53 -3.51
CA SER A 92 -11.56 -8.29 -2.61
C SER A 92 -10.89 -8.60 -1.27
N VAL A 93 -9.64 -9.06 -1.30
CA VAL A 93 -8.85 -9.31 -0.08
C VAL A 93 -8.68 -8.03 0.72
N THR A 94 -8.38 -6.91 0.05
CA THR A 94 -8.23 -5.60 0.68
C THR A 94 -9.55 -5.15 1.32
N ALA A 95 -10.66 -5.26 0.62
CA ALA A 95 -11.97 -4.87 1.12
C ALA A 95 -12.38 -5.69 2.35
N LEU A 96 -12.20 -7.00 2.32
CA LEU A 96 -12.48 -7.89 3.45
C LEU A 96 -11.56 -7.58 4.64
N HIS A 97 -10.25 -7.48 4.40
CA HIS A 97 -9.28 -7.14 5.44
C HIS A 97 -9.61 -5.80 6.11
N ALA A 98 -9.82 -4.75 5.33
CA ALA A 98 -10.13 -3.42 5.84
C ALA A 98 -11.48 -3.37 6.59
N SER A 99 -12.49 -4.12 6.13
CA SER A 99 -13.77 -4.26 6.81
C SER A 99 -13.63 -4.89 8.21
N VAL A 100 -12.78 -5.91 8.35
CA VAL A 100 -12.55 -6.59 9.63
C VAL A 100 -11.73 -5.73 10.57
N VAL A 101 -10.60 -5.19 10.10
CA VAL A 101 -9.69 -4.37 10.92
C VAL A 101 -10.34 -3.06 11.34
N GLY A 102 -11.11 -2.42 10.47
CA GLY A 102 -11.80 -1.17 10.78
C GLY A 102 -12.77 -1.26 11.96
N ARG A 103 -13.36 -2.44 12.21
CA ARG A 103 -14.31 -2.66 13.31
C ARG A 103 -13.68 -2.69 14.70
N VAL A 104 -12.38 -2.93 14.80
CA VAL A 104 -11.66 -3.01 16.08
C VAL A 104 -10.84 -1.75 16.37
N GLN A 105 -10.86 -0.77 15.46
CA GLN A 105 -10.18 0.49 15.69
C GLN A 105 -10.95 1.32 16.73
N THR A 106 -10.21 1.90 17.66
CA THR A 106 -10.76 2.79 18.70
C THR A 106 -10.74 4.25 18.30
N ASP A 107 -9.85 4.61 17.38
CA ASP A 107 -9.71 5.97 16.86
C ASP A 107 -10.56 6.17 15.59
N LEU A 108 -11.36 7.26 15.60
CA LEU A 108 -12.28 7.57 14.52
C LEU A 108 -11.57 7.80 13.17
N LYS A 109 -10.41 8.46 13.18
CA LYS A 109 -9.65 8.68 11.94
C LYS A 109 -9.12 7.35 11.38
N SER A 110 -8.63 6.46 12.22
CA SER A 110 -8.20 5.12 11.80
C SER A 110 -9.37 4.29 11.28
N MET A 111 -10.55 4.36 11.90
CA MET A 111 -11.77 3.74 11.37
C MET A 111 -12.10 4.26 9.97
N LEU A 112 -12.03 5.57 9.75
CA LEU A 112 -12.26 6.20 8.46
C LEU A 112 -11.19 5.81 7.42
N ALA A 113 -9.93 5.62 7.83
CA ALA A 113 -8.88 5.13 6.96
C ALA A 113 -9.16 3.71 6.45
N TYR A 114 -9.52 2.79 7.34
CA TYR A 114 -9.88 1.43 6.95
C TYR A 114 -11.16 1.37 6.12
N ALA A 115 -12.14 2.21 6.43
CA ALA A 115 -13.33 2.34 5.59
C ALA A 115 -13.01 2.89 4.19
N SER A 116 -12.04 3.80 4.07
CA SER A 116 -11.53 4.26 2.76
C SER A 116 -10.80 3.16 2.01
N MET A 117 -10.00 2.37 2.71
CA MET A 117 -9.29 1.23 2.15
C MET A 117 -10.25 0.16 1.64
N MET A 118 -11.34 -0.11 2.38
CA MET A 118 -12.38 -1.04 1.95
C MET A 118 -13.01 -0.60 0.62
N GLN A 119 -13.40 0.65 0.51
CA GLN A 119 -13.99 1.20 -0.72
C GLN A 119 -12.99 1.23 -1.88
N SER A 120 -11.73 1.58 -1.60
CA SER A 120 -10.67 1.50 -2.61
C SER A 120 -10.48 0.06 -3.13
N GLY A 121 -10.59 -0.94 -2.26
CA GLY A 121 -10.60 -2.35 -2.66
C GLY A 121 -11.77 -2.70 -3.59
N ILE A 122 -12.98 -2.21 -3.30
CA ILE A 122 -14.15 -2.40 -4.15
C ILE A 122 -13.93 -1.74 -5.51
N ILE A 123 -13.40 -0.53 -5.56
CA ILE A 123 -13.07 0.16 -6.82
C ILE A 123 -12.09 -0.66 -7.66
N PHE A 124 -11.08 -1.31 -7.05
CA PHE A 124 -10.17 -2.21 -7.76
C PHE A 124 -10.90 -3.42 -8.34
N VAL A 125 -11.87 -3.99 -7.62
CA VAL A 125 -12.74 -5.07 -8.14
C VAL A 125 -13.54 -4.59 -9.34
N GLU A 126 -14.17 -3.42 -9.26
CA GLU A 126 -14.97 -2.83 -10.33
C GLU A 126 -14.14 -2.64 -11.61
N ILE A 127 -12.92 -2.09 -11.48
CA ILE A 127 -11.99 -1.92 -12.61
C ILE A 127 -11.56 -3.28 -13.15
N GLY A 128 -11.24 -4.24 -12.28
CA GLY A 128 -10.85 -5.59 -12.67
C GLY A 128 -11.94 -6.37 -13.41
N LEU A 129 -13.22 -6.07 -13.13
CA LEU A 129 -14.36 -6.59 -13.87
C LEU A 129 -14.58 -5.92 -15.24
N GLY A 130 -13.73 -4.94 -15.59
CA GLY A 130 -13.82 -4.21 -16.86
C GLY A 130 -14.86 -3.09 -16.85
N TRP A 131 -15.39 -2.70 -15.69
CA TRP A 131 -16.29 -1.56 -15.60
C TRP A 131 -15.50 -0.25 -15.72
N ARG A 132 -16.08 0.74 -16.38
CA ARG A 132 -15.41 2.02 -16.67
C ARG A 132 -16.09 3.20 -15.99
N VAL A 133 -17.40 3.30 -16.14
CA VAL A 133 -18.20 4.42 -15.64
C VAL A 133 -18.45 4.27 -14.13
N ILE A 134 -18.79 3.07 -13.68
CA ILE A 134 -19.10 2.80 -12.26
C ILE A 134 -17.91 3.14 -11.36
N PRO A 135 -16.68 2.63 -11.58
CA PRO A 135 -15.55 2.97 -10.73
C PRO A 135 -15.18 4.46 -10.80
N LEU A 136 -15.40 5.15 -11.92
CA LEU A 136 -15.17 6.59 -12.01
C LEU A 136 -16.14 7.37 -11.13
N VAL A 137 -17.44 7.06 -11.19
CA VAL A 137 -18.46 7.65 -10.33
C VAL A 137 -18.20 7.31 -8.86
N HIS A 138 -17.79 6.07 -8.58
CA HIS A 138 -17.44 5.62 -7.24
C HIS A 138 -16.23 6.40 -6.68
N VAL A 139 -15.17 6.57 -7.43
CA VAL A 139 -13.99 7.38 -7.05
C VAL A 139 -14.41 8.80 -6.66
N VAL A 140 -15.19 9.48 -7.51
CA VAL A 140 -15.60 10.88 -7.27
C VAL A 140 -16.50 11.00 -6.05
N SER A 141 -17.55 10.18 -5.97
CA SER A 141 -18.51 10.21 -4.86
C SER A 141 -17.85 9.84 -3.53
N HIS A 142 -16.98 8.82 -3.54
CA HIS A 142 -16.23 8.40 -2.36
C HIS A 142 -15.24 9.49 -1.91
N ALA A 143 -14.52 10.12 -2.84
CA ALA A 143 -13.58 11.21 -2.52
C ALA A 143 -14.29 12.37 -1.79
N ILE A 144 -15.44 12.80 -2.30
CA ILE A 144 -16.24 13.87 -1.68
C ILE A 144 -16.74 13.43 -0.30
N LEU A 145 -17.39 12.28 -0.23
CA LEU A 145 -17.98 11.79 1.02
C LEU A 145 -16.91 11.60 2.11
N ARG A 146 -15.79 11.00 1.75
CA ARG A 146 -14.72 10.71 2.71
C ARG A 146 -14.02 11.97 3.20
N SER A 147 -13.77 12.93 2.33
CA SER A 147 -13.21 14.22 2.72
C SER A 147 -14.13 14.94 3.73
N LEU A 148 -15.43 14.95 3.47
CA LEU A 148 -16.42 15.53 4.40
C LEU A 148 -16.45 14.78 5.74
N GLN A 149 -16.40 13.45 5.74
CA GLN A 149 -16.39 12.65 6.97
C GLN A 149 -15.14 12.92 7.81
N ILE A 150 -13.97 13.00 7.19
CA ILE A 150 -12.72 13.29 7.89
C ILE A 150 -12.74 14.71 8.45
N LEU A 151 -13.21 15.70 7.69
CA LEU A 151 -13.33 17.08 8.17
C LEU A 151 -14.28 17.22 9.36
N ARG A 152 -15.34 16.41 9.40
CA ARG A 152 -16.32 16.38 10.51
C ARG A 152 -15.87 15.49 11.69
N SER A 153 -14.82 14.74 11.57
CA SER A 153 -14.39 13.78 12.61
C SER A 153 -14.09 14.42 13.99
N PRO A 154 -13.52 15.64 14.09
CA PRO A 154 -13.34 16.29 15.38
C PRO A 154 -14.65 16.62 16.08
N SER A 155 -15.65 17.12 15.34
CA SER A 155 -16.99 17.43 15.88
C SER A 155 -17.70 16.16 16.35
N ALA A 156 -17.65 15.08 15.56
CA ALA A 156 -18.30 13.83 15.91
C ALA A 156 -17.72 13.19 17.19
N LEU A 157 -16.43 13.37 17.45
CA LEU A 157 -15.81 12.95 18.71
C LEU A 157 -16.33 13.78 19.89
N HIS A 158 -16.44 15.08 19.72
CA HIS A 158 -16.97 15.99 20.74
C HIS A 158 -18.44 15.65 21.07
N ASP A 159 -19.27 15.53 20.05
CA ASP A 159 -20.69 15.16 20.19
C ASP A 159 -20.86 13.82 20.90
N ARG A 160 -19.98 12.84 20.61
CA ARG A 160 -19.99 11.54 21.29
C ARG A 160 -19.62 11.64 22.76
N HIS A 161 -18.60 12.41 23.10
CA HIS A 161 -18.21 12.63 24.50
C HIS A 161 -19.31 13.34 25.29
N GLU A 162 -19.98 14.31 24.70
CA GLU A 162 -21.14 14.96 25.33
C GLU A 162 -22.29 13.98 25.57
N LEU A 163 -22.58 13.12 24.59
CA LEU A 163 -23.61 12.09 24.73
C LEU A 163 -23.24 11.05 25.79
N GLU A 164 -22.01 10.58 25.83
CA GLU A 164 -21.51 9.65 26.86
C GLU A 164 -21.57 10.28 28.25
N ALA A 165 -21.24 11.56 28.38
CA ALA A 165 -21.35 12.29 29.64
C ALA A 165 -22.81 12.45 30.09
N ALA A 166 -23.72 12.71 29.17
CA ALA A 166 -25.15 12.85 29.44
C ALA A 166 -25.82 11.53 29.83
N LEU A 167 -25.36 10.41 29.26
CA LEU A 167 -25.91 9.07 29.53
C LEU A 167 -25.27 8.38 30.75
N GLY A 168 -24.18 8.94 31.30
CA GLY A 168 -23.44 8.34 32.40
C GLY A 168 -22.72 7.02 32.05
N GLY A 169 -22.53 6.73 30.78
CA GLY A 169 -21.86 5.54 30.28
C GLY A 169 -21.83 5.45 28.76
N HIS A 170 -21.07 4.49 28.27
CA HIS A 170 -21.01 4.25 26.83
C HIS A 170 -22.35 3.76 26.28
N PRO A 171 -22.95 4.41 25.29
CA PRO A 171 -24.11 3.88 24.60
C PRO A 171 -23.71 2.53 24.02
N GLY A 172 -24.37 1.46 24.46
CA GLY A 172 -24.08 0.11 24.00
C GLY A 172 -24.13 0.09 22.47
N SER A 173 -23.02 -0.20 21.82
CA SER A 173 -23.03 -0.42 20.39
C SER A 173 -23.70 -1.76 20.13
N GLU A 174 -25.01 -1.75 19.94
CA GLU A 174 -25.72 -2.84 19.28
C GLU A 174 -25.37 -2.87 17.80
N ALA A 175 -24.09 -2.67 17.48
CA ALA A 175 -23.60 -2.91 16.14
C ALA A 175 -23.86 -4.39 15.85
N TRP A 176 -24.60 -4.64 14.79
CA TRP A 176 -24.89 -5.95 14.20
C TRP A 176 -23.65 -6.84 14.31
N SER A 177 -23.58 -7.57 15.40
CA SER A 177 -22.37 -8.29 15.73
C SER A 177 -22.47 -9.67 15.09
N LEU A 178 -21.47 -10.01 14.30
CA LEU A 178 -21.20 -11.37 13.81
C LEU A 178 -21.07 -12.39 14.97
N ARG A 179 -21.28 -11.95 16.22
CA ARG A 179 -21.22 -12.79 17.43
C ARG A 179 -22.15 -13.98 17.37
N HIS A 180 -23.32 -13.84 16.71
CA HIS A 180 -24.28 -14.93 16.59
C HIS A 180 -23.92 -15.97 15.53
N LEU A 181 -22.99 -15.66 14.60
CA LEU A 181 -22.60 -16.54 13.49
C LEU A 181 -21.28 -17.28 13.72
N LEU A 182 -20.46 -16.83 14.68
CA LEU A 182 -19.12 -17.36 14.88
C LEU A 182 -18.97 -17.94 16.28
N SER A 183 -18.21 -19.05 16.41
CA SER A 183 -17.85 -19.61 17.72
C SER A 183 -16.95 -18.63 18.48
N GLU A 184 -16.94 -18.70 19.83
CA GLU A 184 -16.13 -17.82 20.69
C GLU A 184 -14.62 -17.86 20.32
N ARG A 185 -14.11 -19.04 19.95
CA ARG A 185 -12.71 -19.20 19.52
C ARG A 185 -12.41 -18.47 18.21
N SER A 186 -13.32 -18.55 17.24
CA SER A 186 -13.15 -17.85 15.97
C SER A 186 -13.31 -16.33 16.12
N GLN A 187 -14.19 -15.89 17.02
CA GLN A 187 -14.31 -14.46 17.37
C GLN A 187 -13.02 -13.92 17.99
N ALA A 188 -12.47 -14.62 18.99
CA ALA A 188 -11.22 -14.23 19.64
C ALA A 188 -10.03 -14.22 18.67
N TRP A 189 -9.95 -15.23 17.78
CA TRP A 189 -8.93 -15.28 16.74
C TRP A 189 -9.07 -14.13 15.75
N LEU A 190 -10.28 -13.88 15.24
CA LEU A 190 -10.58 -12.79 14.31
C LEU A 190 -10.28 -11.42 14.95
N TYR A 191 -10.64 -11.26 16.22
CA TYR A 191 -10.34 -10.04 16.98
C TYR A 191 -8.83 -9.80 17.09
N ARG A 192 -8.05 -10.83 17.43
CA ARG A 192 -6.58 -10.73 17.49
C ARG A 192 -5.99 -10.42 16.11
N LEU A 193 -6.44 -11.12 15.07
CA LEU A 193 -6.00 -10.88 13.70
C LEU A 193 -6.28 -9.43 13.27
N ALA A 194 -7.45 -8.90 13.63
CA ALA A 194 -7.84 -7.54 13.31
C ALA A 194 -7.04 -6.51 14.13
N LEU A 195 -6.81 -6.77 15.42
CA LEU A 195 -6.01 -5.91 16.29
C LEU A 195 -4.56 -5.79 15.79
N GLU A 196 -3.98 -6.91 15.37
CA GLU A 196 -2.62 -6.98 14.80
C GLU A 196 -2.59 -6.55 13.31
N ARG A 197 -3.66 -5.95 12.80
CA ARG A 197 -3.78 -5.49 11.40
C ARG A 197 -3.45 -6.58 10.37
N GLY A 198 -3.80 -7.84 10.68
CA GLY A 198 -3.52 -8.99 9.82
C GLY A 198 -2.04 -9.35 9.71
N TYR A 199 -1.21 -8.92 10.65
CA TYR A 199 0.26 -9.11 10.63
C TYR A 199 0.94 -8.60 9.35
N GLN A 200 0.31 -7.67 8.62
CA GLN A 200 0.83 -7.19 7.34
C GLN A 200 2.18 -6.49 7.48
N ASP A 201 2.35 -5.67 8.51
CA ASP A 201 3.62 -4.98 8.77
C ASP A 201 4.75 -5.97 9.02
N VAL A 202 4.49 -7.03 9.78
CA VAL A 202 5.48 -8.09 10.06
C VAL A 202 5.80 -8.87 8.79
N SER A 203 4.79 -9.19 7.98
CA SER A 203 4.97 -9.91 6.71
C SER A 203 5.78 -9.07 5.72
N MET A 204 5.51 -7.78 5.60
CA MET A 204 6.26 -6.85 4.75
C MET A 204 7.71 -6.75 5.18
N VAL A 205 7.96 -6.60 6.48
CA VAL A 205 9.34 -6.55 7.01
C VAL A 205 10.08 -7.85 6.70
N ARG A 206 9.46 -9.01 6.92
CA ARG A 206 10.12 -10.31 6.70
C ARG A 206 10.34 -10.64 5.22
N LEU A 207 9.35 -10.35 4.36
CA LEU A 207 9.39 -10.76 2.95
C LEU A 207 10.11 -9.77 2.05
N ILE A 208 10.14 -8.50 2.38
CA ILE A 208 10.70 -7.45 1.53
C ILE A 208 11.87 -6.74 2.21
N VAL A 209 11.66 -6.17 3.40
CA VAL A 209 12.67 -5.31 4.04
C VAL A 209 13.92 -6.09 4.43
N LEU A 210 13.76 -7.25 5.08
CA LEU A 210 14.91 -8.05 5.52
C LEU A 210 15.75 -8.62 4.36
N PRO A 211 15.20 -9.18 3.26
CA PRO A 211 15.99 -9.59 2.12
C PRO A 211 16.72 -8.44 1.44
N VAL A 212 16.05 -7.30 1.25
CA VAL A 212 16.64 -6.10 0.65
C VAL A 212 17.78 -5.57 1.54
N ARG A 213 17.55 -5.46 2.84
CA ARG A 213 18.59 -5.06 3.80
C ARG A 213 19.81 -5.99 3.75
N ARG A 214 19.60 -7.32 3.74
CA ARG A 214 20.68 -8.30 3.61
C ARG A 214 21.47 -8.13 2.32
N LEU A 215 20.79 -7.82 1.21
CA LEU A 215 21.43 -7.55 -0.07
C LEU A 215 22.35 -6.32 0.01
N PHE A 216 21.88 -5.21 0.61
CA PHE A 216 22.69 -4.02 0.82
C PHE A 216 23.86 -4.26 1.78
N GLU A 217 23.65 -5.00 2.87
CA GLU A 217 24.71 -5.38 3.80
C GLU A 217 25.76 -6.29 3.14
N PHE A 218 25.34 -7.14 2.21
CA PHE A 218 26.28 -7.96 1.41
C PHE A 218 27.07 -7.08 0.43
N ALA A 219 26.42 -6.15 -0.25
CA ALA A 219 27.10 -5.22 -1.18
C ALA A 219 28.10 -4.32 -0.43
N ALA A 220 27.72 -3.75 0.73
CA ALA A 220 28.62 -2.95 1.55
C ALA A 220 29.86 -3.73 2.02
N ARG A 221 29.69 -4.98 2.46
CA ARG A 221 30.81 -5.85 2.81
C ARG A 221 31.70 -6.19 1.61
N GLY A 222 31.12 -6.27 0.42
CA GLY A 222 31.86 -6.44 -0.83
C GLY A 222 32.72 -5.21 -1.15
N GLU A 223 32.16 -4.03 -0.99
CA GLU A 223 32.85 -2.75 -1.17
C GLU A 223 34.00 -2.59 -0.18
N GLU A 224 33.79 -2.85 1.11
CA GLU A 224 34.84 -2.81 2.13
C GLU A 224 36.01 -3.77 1.80
N ARG A 225 35.71 -4.99 1.34
CA ARG A 225 36.72 -5.94 0.91
C ARG A 225 37.50 -5.43 -0.31
N LEU A 226 36.81 -4.83 -1.27
CA LEU A 226 37.44 -4.28 -2.47
C LEU A 226 38.38 -3.12 -2.11
N ILE A 227 37.93 -2.22 -1.22
CA ILE A 227 38.74 -1.09 -0.72
C ILE A 227 39.98 -1.61 0.02
N MET A 228 39.83 -2.60 0.90
CA MET A 228 40.96 -3.22 1.60
C MET A 228 41.95 -3.93 0.65
N TRP A 229 41.43 -4.52 -0.43
CA TRP A 229 42.26 -5.16 -1.44
C TRP A 229 43.02 -4.14 -2.30
N LEU A 230 42.37 -3.06 -2.71
CA LEU A 230 42.98 -1.96 -3.48
C LEU A 230 43.92 -1.10 -2.64
N GLY A 231 43.68 -0.95 -1.36
CA GLY A 231 44.55 -0.21 -0.42
C GLY A 231 45.72 -1.00 0.11
N ARG A 232 45.90 -2.28 -0.27
CA ARG A 232 47.06 -3.08 0.07
C ARG A 232 48.21 -2.70 -0.86
N ASP A 233 49.11 -1.86 -0.33
CA ASP A 233 50.34 -1.49 -1.02
C ASP A 233 51.22 -2.75 -1.20
N PRO A 234 51.64 -3.13 -2.42
CA PRO A 234 52.46 -4.31 -2.64
C PRO A 234 53.83 -4.26 -1.94
N THR A 235 54.21 -3.10 -1.40
CA THR A 235 55.50 -2.86 -0.75
C THR A 235 55.54 -3.24 0.73
N ASP A 236 54.45 -3.57 1.38
CA ASP A 236 54.40 -3.90 2.82
C ASP A 236 54.74 -5.36 3.15
N SER A 237 54.89 -6.21 2.12
CA SER A 237 55.31 -7.61 2.31
C SER A 237 56.83 -7.80 2.57
N SER A 238 57.64 -6.72 2.53
CA SER A 238 59.10 -6.81 2.69
C SER A 238 59.64 -6.42 4.07
N ARG A 239 58.75 -6.05 5.03
CA ARG A 239 59.17 -5.62 6.39
C ARG A 239 58.93 -6.62 7.52
N GLY A 240 58.59 -7.85 7.22
CA GLY A 240 58.41 -8.93 8.20
C GLY A 240 59.53 -9.94 8.24
N GLY A 241 60.78 -9.51 8.44
CA GLY A 241 61.90 -10.41 8.79
C GLY A 241 61.97 -10.58 10.33
N PRO A 242 62.19 -11.81 10.85
CA PRO A 242 62.22 -12.06 12.29
C PRO A 242 63.48 -11.49 12.93
N LYS A 243 63.32 -10.83 14.08
CA LYS A 243 64.42 -10.67 15.06
C LYS A 243 64.16 -11.59 16.24
#